data_9a38296b8c753171deb57d5571fd8218
#
_entry.id   9a38296b8c753171deb57d5571fd8218
#
_cell.length_a   1.000
_cell.length_b   1.000
_cell.length_c   1.000
_cell.angle_alpha   90.00
_cell.angle_beta   90.00
_cell.angle_gamma   90.00
#
_symmetry.space_group_name_H-M   'P 1'
#
loop_
_entity.id
_entity.type
_entity.pdbx_description
1 polymer ?
#
loop_
_entity_poly.entity_id
_entity_poly.type
_entity_poly.pdbx_seq_one_letter_code
_entity_poly.pdbx_strand_id
1 'polypeptide(L)'
;MTDHADQAPPGDTPYGMSVHHVQLAMPPGTEEDCRRFYVGILGLTEVRKPRALAARGGLWLRAGGFELHLGVEEDFRPQRKAHPGILVGDLDALADRLTAFHVPLRWDDNLPGMRRFYVSDSNGNRLEFLAPRPA
;
A
#
# COMPACT_ATOMS: atom_id res chain seq x y z
N MET A 1 5.58 -10.16 -21.75
CA MET A 1 6.06 -9.39 -21.13
C MET A 1 5.82 -8.09 -21.37
N THR A 2 5.03 -7.50 -20.95
CA THR A 2 5.20 -6.16 -21.22
C THR A 2 6.42 -5.74 -20.59
N ASP A 3 7.31 -5.61 -21.36
CA ASP A 3 8.53 -5.15 -20.99
C ASP A 3 8.39 -3.75 -20.51
N HIS A 4 9.11 -3.42 -19.51
CA HIS A 4 9.16 -2.04 -19.08
C HIS A 4 9.66 -1.12 -20.18
N ALA A 5 10.39 -1.67 -21.13
CA ALA A 5 10.82 -0.91 -22.28
C ALA A 5 9.66 -0.40 -23.12
N ASP A 6 8.52 -1.06 -23.04
CA ASP A 6 7.34 -0.65 -23.78
C ASP A 6 6.52 0.41 -23.05
N GLN A 7 6.88 0.72 -21.82
CA GLN A 7 6.18 1.75 -21.06
C GLN A 7 6.76 3.12 -21.42
N ALA A 8 5.90 4.08 -21.66
CA ALA A 8 6.33 5.44 -21.84
C ALA A 8 7.06 5.92 -20.59
N PRO A 9 8.19 6.61 -20.71
CA PRO A 9 8.81 7.25 -19.56
C PRO A 9 7.87 8.23 -18.90
N PRO A 10 8.07 8.53 -17.61
CA PRO A 10 7.28 9.57 -16.96
C PRO A 10 7.33 10.86 -17.81
N GLY A 11 6.18 11.42 -18.10
CA GLY A 11 6.07 12.61 -18.93
C GLY A 11 5.73 12.35 -20.38
N ASP A 12 5.83 11.09 -20.85
CA ASP A 12 5.42 10.75 -22.22
C ASP A 12 3.95 10.42 -22.32
N THR A 13 3.22 10.42 -21.22
CA THR A 13 1.77 10.28 -21.25
C THR A 13 1.14 11.60 -21.71
N PRO A 14 -0.08 11.57 -22.28
CA PRO A 14 -0.66 12.78 -22.87
C PRO A 14 -0.69 14.00 -21.96
N TYR A 15 -0.81 13.80 -20.66
CA TYR A 15 -0.93 14.92 -19.74
C TYR A 15 0.11 14.84 -18.60
N GLY A 16 1.10 13.95 -18.71
CA GLY A 16 2.15 13.84 -17.70
C GLY A 16 1.66 13.36 -16.33
N MET A 17 0.74 12.41 -16.31
CA MET A 17 0.18 11.92 -15.04
C MET A 17 1.13 11.01 -14.31
N SER A 18 1.11 11.11 -12.98
CA SER A 18 1.79 10.16 -12.09
C SER A 18 0.98 10.06 -10.81
N VAL A 19 1.21 8.98 -10.05
CA VAL A 19 0.49 8.79 -8.79
C VAL A 19 1.10 9.68 -7.72
N HIS A 20 0.28 10.50 -7.08
CA HIS A 20 0.66 11.29 -5.92
C HIS A 20 0.41 10.51 -4.63
N HIS A 21 -0.79 9.99 -4.50
CA HIS A 21 -1.15 9.18 -3.33
C HIS A 21 -2.27 8.22 -3.68
N VAL A 22 -2.40 7.19 -2.84
CA VAL A 22 -3.53 6.27 -2.85
C VAL A 22 -4.22 6.42 -1.51
N GLN A 23 -5.53 6.52 -1.50
CA GLN A 23 -6.29 6.59 -0.25
C GLN A 23 -7.09 5.32 -0.06
N LEU A 24 -6.96 4.74 1.13
CA LEU A 24 -7.80 3.64 1.60
C LEU A 24 -8.72 4.16 2.68
N ALA A 25 -9.82 3.46 2.91
CA ALA A 25 -10.74 3.82 3.97
C ALA A 25 -10.39 3.10 5.27
N MET A 26 -10.81 3.67 6.38
CA MET A 26 -10.71 3.07 7.70
C MET A 26 -11.95 3.41 8.51
N PRO A 27 -12.35 2.54 9.45
CA PRO A 27 -13.46 2.90 10.34
C PRO A 27 -13.03 3.97 11.34
N PRO A 28 -13.99 4.74 11.87
CA PRO A 28 -13.66 5.76 12.88
C PRO A 28 -12.94 5.14 14.09
N GLY A 29 -12.00 5.89 14.65
CA GLY A 29 -11.34 5.52 15.91
C GLY A 29 -10.29 4.45 15.80
N THR A 30 -9.84 4.08 14.61
CA THR A 30 -8.85 3.00 14.44
C THR A 30 -7.47 3.50 14.05
N GLU A 31 -7.17 4.77 14.29
CA GLU A 31 -5.86 5.34 13.91
C GLU A 31 -4.70 4.61 14.56
N GLU A 32 -4.81 4.24 15.84
CA GLU A 32 -3.72 3.55 16.52
C GLU A 32 -3.45 2.17 15.93
N ASP A 33 -4.48 1.42 15.58
CA ASP A 33 -4.30 0.12 14.91
C ASP A 33 -3.63 0.31 13.56
N CYS A 34 -4.00 1.34 12.81
CA CYS A 34 -3.40 1.67 11.54
C CYS A 34 -1.92 2.04 11.72
N ARG A 35 -1.58 2.81 12.76
CA ARG A 35 -0.19 3.15 13.03
C ARG A 35 0.64 1.91 13.34
N ARG A 36 0.12 1.00 14.15
CA ARG A 36 0.83 -0.23 14.45
C ARG A 36 1.14 -1.04 13.20
N PHE A 37 0.20 -1.09 12.26
CA PHE A 37 0.39 -1.85 11.04
C PHE A 37 1.28 -1.10 10.05
N TYR A 38 0.89 0.10 9.66
CA TYR A 38 1.57 0.81 8.56
C TYR A 38 2.90 1.39 8.97
N VAL A 39 3.02 1.92 10.17
CA VAL A 39 4.29 2.48 10.67
C VAL A 39 5.09 1.41 11.38
N GLY A 40 4.46 0.69 12.32
CA GLY A 40 5.16 -0.27 13.17
C GLY A 40 5.63 -1.51 12.44
N ILE A 41 4.81 -2.07 11.56
CA ILE A 41 5.15 -3.30 10.84
C ILE A 41 5.73 -3.00 9.47
N LEU A 42 5.05 -2.19 8.66
CA LEU A 42 5.50 -1.90 7.29
C LEU A 42 6.62 -0.87 7.22
N GLY A 43 6.80 -0.06 8.26
CA GLY A 43 7.89 0.89 8.29
C GLY A 43 7.63 2.18 7.52
N LEU A 44 6.38 2.49 7.20
CA LEU A 44 6.06 3.76 6.55
C LEU A 44 6.22 4.92 7.52
N THR A 45 6.38 6.13 6.99
CA THR A 45 6.55 7.33 7.81
C THR A 45 5.24 8.11 7.86
N GLU A 46 4.74 8.35 9.05
CA GLU A 46 3.56 9.21 9.19
C GLU A 46 3.95 10.66 8.91
N VAL A 47 3.15 11.36 8.10
CA VAL A 47 3.35 12.77 7.80
C VAL A 47 2.19 13.58 8.35
N ARG A 48 2.49 14.83 8.72
CA ARG A 48 1.47 15.69 9.32
C ARG A 48 0.43 16.09 8.27
N LYS A 49 -0.85 15.95 8.63
CA LYS A 49 -1.93 16.45 7.80
C LYS A 49 -2.04 17.97 7.93
N PRO A 50 -2.43 18.66 6.86
CA PRO A 50 -2.75 20.09 6.98
C PRO A 50 -3.82 20.31 8.05
N ARG A 51 -3.73 21.45 8.75
CA ARG A 51 -4.64 21.76 9.85
C ARG A 51 -6.10 21.64 9.43
N ALA A 52 -6.44 22.11 8.23
CA ALA A 52 -7.82 22.07 7.73
C ALA A 52 -8.37 20.65 7.59
N LEU A 53 -7.49 19.65 7.44
CA LEU A 53 -7.90 18.26 7.25
C LEU A 53 -7.70 17.41 8.50
N ALA A 54 -6.97 17.92 9.50
CA ALA A 54 -6.61 17.13 10.67
C ALA A 54 -7.84 16.68 11.47
N ALA A 55 -8.87 17.53 11.53
CA ALA A 55 -10.08 17.23 12.29
C ALA A 55 -10.90 16.08 11.71
N ARG A 56 -10.65 15.69 10.46
CA ARG A 56 -11.39 14.60 9.82
C ARG A 56 -10.94 13.22 10.27
N GLY A 57 -9.85 13.15 11.06
CA GLY A 57 -9.24 11.87 11.44
C GLY A 57 -8.46 11.25 10.30
N GLY A 58 -8.03 10.00 10.50
CA GLY A 58 -7.24 9.29 9.50
C GLY A 58 -5.76 9.60 9.60
N LEU A 59 -4.99 9.06 8.68
CA LEU A 59 -3.53 9.16 8.66
C LEU A 59 -3.03 9.42 7.25
N TRP A 60 -1.95 10.18 7.15
CA TRP A 60 -1.17 10.30 5.93
C TRP A 60 0.20 9.68 6.14
N LEU A 61 0.61 8.80 5.22
CA LEU A 61 1.82 8.02 5.34
C LEU A 61 2.65 8.16 4.07
N ARG A 62 3.97 8.24 4.25
CA ARG A 62 4.89 8.26 3.11
C ARG A 62 5.48 6.88 2.92
N ALA A 63 5.47 6.40 1.68
CA ALA A 63 5.88 5.06 1.32
C ALA A 63 6.93 5.07 0.21
N GLY A 64 7.91 5.94 0.29
CA GLY A 64 8.91 6.08 -0.76
C GLY A 64 8.42 6.98 -1.89
N GLY A 65 8.15 6.44 -3.07
CA GLY A 65 7.77 7.23 -4.23
C GLY A 65 6.32 7.72 -4.25
N PHE A 66 5.52 7.40 -3.24
CA PHE A 66 4.13 7.84 -3.17
C PHE A 66 3.68 7.94 -1.72
N GLU A 67 2.52 8.52 -1.50
CA GLU A 67 1.91 8.55 -0.17
C GLU A 67 0.71 7.61 -0.12
N LEU A 68 0.46 7.06 1.05
CA LEU A 68 -0.72 6.26 1.32
C LEU A 68 -1.51 6.97 2.40
N HIS A 69 -2.76 7.32 2.08
CA HIS A 69 -3.64 8.00 2.99
C HIS A 69 -4.71 7.05 3.49
N LEU A 70 -5.11 7.21 4.74
CA LEU A 70 -6.22 6.47 5.32
C LEU A 70 -7.28 7.48 5.71
N GLY A 71 -8.46 7.38 5.09
CA GLY A 71 -9.57 8.28 5.34
C GLY A 71 -10.68 7.59 6.11
N VAL A 72 -11.25 8.31 7.08
CA VAL A 72 -12.33 7.76 7.91
C VAL A 72 -13.61 7.65 7.09
N GLU A 73 -14.26 6.50 7.16
CA GLU A 73 -15.53 6.23 6.50
C GLU A 73 -16.48 5.63 7.52
N GLU A 74 -17.65 6.30 7.74
CA GLU A 74 -18.58 5.90 8.79
C GLU A 74 -19.15 4.50 8.56
N ASP A 75 -19.54 4.20 7.32
CA ASP A 75 -20.07 2.88 6.97
C ASP A 75 -18.98 2.02 6.36
N PHE A 76 -17.84 1.97 7.01
CA PHE A 76 -16.65 1.30 6.48
C PHE A 76 -16.93 -0.16 6.16
N ARG A 77 -16.47 -0.57 4.97
CA ARG A 77 -16.34 -1.98 4.56
C ARG A 77 -14.98 -2.18 3.96
N PRO A 78 -14.25 -3.21 4.37
CA PRO A 78 -12.92 -3.45 3.81
C PRO A 78 -12.98 -3.72 2.32
N GLN A 79 -12.04 -3.17 1.58
CA GLN A 79 -11.90 -3.42 0.15
C GLN A 79 -11.14 -4.73 -0.03
N ARG A 80 -11.81 -5.72 -0.60
CA ARG A 80 -11.23 -7.06 -0.80
C ARG A 80 -10.83 -7.30 -2.24
N LYS A 81 -11.33 -6.50 -3.18
CA LYS A 81 -10.98 -6.60 -4.58
C LYS A 81 -10.11 -5.44 -5.01
N ALA A 82 -10.60 -4.21 -4.83
CA ALA A 82 -9.78 -3.03 -5.13
C ALA A 82 -8.65 -2.93 -4.11
N HIS A 83 -7.43 -2.75 -4.60
CA HIS A 83 -6.26 -2.73 -3.72
C HIS A 83 -5.09 -2.06 -4.44
N PRO A 84 -4.18 -1.44 -3.70
CA PRO A 84 -2.94 -0.94 -4.29
C PRO A 84 -1.95 -2.09 -4.51
N GLY A 85 -1.20 -2.03 -5.60
CA GLY A 85 -0.05 -2.88 -5.84
C GLY A 85 1.23 -2.10 -5.56
N ILE A 86 2.03 -2.55 -4.62
CA ILE A 86 3.19 -1.82 -4.10
C ILE A 86 4.45 -2.59 -4.44
N LEU A 87 5.33 -1.97 -5.23
CA LEU A 87 6.62 -2.57 -5.54
C LEU A 87 7.52 -2.49 -4.31
N VAL A 88 8.21 -3.59 -4.04
CA VAL A 88 9.08 -3.72 -2.87
C VAL A 88 10.45 -4.17 -3.33
N GLY A 89 11.49 -3.52 -2.85
CA GLY A 89 12.86 -3.88 -3.22
C GLY A 89 13.31 -5.22 -2.66
N ASP A 90 12.92 -5.55 -1.44
CA ASP A 90 13.26 -6.82 -0.80
C ASP A 90 11.98 -7.50 -0.31
N LEU A 91 11.32 -8.19 -1.23
CA LEU A 91 10.03 -8.80 -0.95
C LEU A 91 10.12 -9.91 0.10
N ASP A 92 11.21 -10.68 0.09
CA ASP A 92 11.36 -11.77 1.05
C ASP A 92 11.59 -11.23 2.47
N ALA A 93 12.34 -10.15 2.62
CA ALA A 93 12.50 -9.53 3.93
C ALA A 93 11.19 -9.01 4.47
N LEU A 94 10.35 -8.41 3.60
CA LEU A 94 9.03 -7.96 4.01
C LEU A 94 8.15 -9.14 4.40
N ALA A 95 8.18 -10.22 3.64
CA ALA A 95 7.43 -11.43 3.96
C ALA A 95 7.82 -11.98 5.33
N ASP A 96 9.12 -12.03 5.62
CA ASP A 96 9.61 -12.51 6.92
C ASP A 96 9.14 -11.62 8.06
N ARG A 97 9.17 -10.31 7.86
CA ARG A 97 8.73 -9.37 8.88
C ARG A 97 7.23 -9.52 9.18
N LEU A 98 6.42 -9.58 8.13
CA LEU A 98 4.98 -9.76 8.30
C LEU A 98 4.68 -11.08 9.02
N THR A 99 5.38 -12.14 8.65
CA THR A 99 5.22 -13.45 9.30
C THR A 99 5.60 -13.37 10.78
N ALA A 100 6.67 -12.64 11.10
CA ALA A 100 7.10 -12.47 12.50
C ALA A 100 6.05 -11.75 13.34
N PHE A 101 5.23 -10.90 12.74
CA PHE A 101 4.13 -10.22 13.41
C PHE A 101 2.80 -10.94 13.23
N HIS A 102 2.83 -12.20 12.77
CA HIS A 102 1.65 -13.04 12.62
C HIS A 102 0.62 -12.49 11.62
N VAL A 103 1.08 -11.74 10.63
CA VAL A 103 0.23 -11.29 9.53
C VAL A 103 0.22 -12.37 8.46
N PRO A 104 -0.95 -12.96 8.14
CA PRO A 104 -1.01 -14.01 7.13
C PRO A 104 -0.65 -13.48 5.76
N LEU A 105 0.16 -14.25 5.02
CA LEU A 105 0.52 -13.95 3.64
C LEU A 105 -0.22 -14.90 2.71
N ARG A 106 -0.63 -14.37 1.57
CA ARG A 106 -1.22 -15.19 0.52
C ARG A 106 -0.41 -15.01 -0.74
N TRP A 107 0.52 -15.92 -0.98
CA TRP A 107 1.35 -15.89 -2.17
C TRP A 107 0.53 -16.24 -3.40
N ASP A 108 0.86 -15.60 -4.52
CA ASP A 108 0.19 -15.81 -5.79
C ASP A 108 1.24 -15.69 -6.89
N ASP A 109 1.32 -16.71 -7.76
CA ASP A 109 2.29 -16.74 -8.84
C ASP A 109 1.66 -16.58 -10.23
N ASN A 110 0.44 -16.07 -10.28
CA ASN A 110 -0.30 -15.95 -11.54
C ASN A 110 0.04 -14.67 -12.34
N LEU A 111 0.82 -13.75 -11.78
CA LEU A 111 1.23 -12.55 -12.52
C LEU A 111 2.57 -12.82 -13.20
N PRO A 112 2.60 -12.91 -14.54
CA PRO A 112 3.84 -13.24 -15.25
C PRO A 112 4.96 -12.25 -14.94
N GLY A 113 6.16 -12.78 -14.70
CA GLY A 113 7.34 -11.96 -14.46
C GLY A 113 7.46 -11.39 -13.06
N MET A 114 6.48 -11.61 -12.19
CA MET A 114 6.45 -11.03 -10.85
C MET A 114 6.30 -12.11 -9.79
N ARG A 115 6.87 -11.84 -8.62
CA ARG A 115 6.53 -12.54 -7.38
C ARG A 115 5.67 -11.58 -6.58
N ARG A 116 4.60 -12.08 -5.96
CA ARG A 116 3.72 -11.23 -5.18
C ARG A 116 3.02 -12.00 -4.08
N PHE A 117 2.60 -11.26 -3.06
CA PHE A 117 1.66 -11.79 -2.07
C PHE A 117 0.67 -10.71 -1.68
N TYR A 118 -0.45 -11.17 -1.15
CA TYR A 118 -1.49 -10.30 -0.61
C TYR A 118 -1.49 -10.39 0.90
N VAL A 119 -1.82 -9.28 1.54
CA VAL A 119 -2.11 -9.22 2.96
C VAL A 119 -3.36 -8.38 3.17
N SER A 120 -3.96 -8.49 4.35
CA SER A 120 -4.98 -7.57 4.80
C SER A 120 -4.35 -6.61 5.80
N ASP A 121 -4.70 -5.33 5.71
CA ASP A 121 -4.27 -4.38 6.73
C ASP A 121 -5.06 -4.60 8.03
N SER A 122 -4.83 -3.75 9.04
CA SER A 122 -5.48 -3.89 10.34
C SER A 122 -7.00 -3.80 10.29
N ASN A 123 -7.57 -3.29 9.21
CA ASN A 123 -9.01 -3.15 9.03
C ASN A 123 -9.58 -4.06 7.96
N GLY A 124 -8.76 -4.94 7.39
CA GLY A 124 -9.21 -5.90 6.38
C GLY A 124 -9.09 -5.42 4.94
N ASN A 125 -8.56 -4.23 4.68
CA ASN A 125 -8.28 -3.80 3.31
C ASN A 125 -7.18 -4.66 2.70
N ARG A 126 -7.35 -5.04 1.44
CA ARG A 126 -6.34 -5.82 0.73
C ARG A 126 -5.19 -4.95 0.27
N LEU A 127 -3.98 -5.44 0.46
CA LEU A 127 -2.75 -4.88 -0.09
C LEU A 127 -2.02 -5.95 -0.89
N GLU A 128 -1.38 -5.55 -1.97
CA GLU A 128 -0.51 -6.43 -2.74
C GLU A 128 0.91 -5.90 -2.69
N PHE A 129 1.87 -6.79 -2.40
CA PHE A 129 3.29 -6.46 -2.46
C PHE A 129 3.94 -7.34 -3.51
N LEU A 130 4.75 -6.74 -4.38
CA LEU A 130 5.31 -7.48 -5.49
C LEU A 130 6.70 -6.98 -5.86
N ALA A 131 7.44 -7.87 -6.50
CA ALA A 131 8.78 -7.59 -7.03
C ALA A 131 8.98 -8.41 -8.31
N PRO A 132 9.80 -7.92 -9.25
CA PRO A 132 10.12 -8.71 -10.42
C PRO A 132 10.79 -10.03 -10.03
N ARG A 133 10.51 -11.09 -10.80
CA ARG A 133 11.23 -12.34 -10.62
C ARG A 133 12.69 -12.14 -11.01
N PRO A 134 13.60 -12.78 -10.31
CA PRO A 134 15.02 -12.80 -10.74
C PRO A 134 15.12 -13.36 -12.15
N ALA A 135 16.10 -12.85 -12.89
CA ALA A 135 16.35 -13.29 -14.26
C ALA A 135 16.85 -14.74 -14.29
#